data_60b78ea4b2a3ab7e2235e44892435bca
#
_entry.id   60b78ea4b2a3ab7e2235e44892435bca
#
_cell.length_a   1.000
_cell.length_b   1.000
_cell.length_c   1.000
_cell.angle_alpha   90.00
_cell.angle_beta   90.00
_cell.angle_gamma   90.00
#
_symmetry.space_group_name_H-M   'P 1'
#
loop_
_entity.id
_entity.type
_entity.pdbx_description
1 polymer ?
#
loop_
_entity_poly.entity_id
_entity_poly.type
_entity_poly.pdbx_seq_one_letter_code
_entity_poly.pdbx_strand_id
1 'polypeptide(L)'
;VFKEGADVDELVSHARYANVDAIHAKQSVEAVPLKSKKGLGGLINHGLLTHDLDELGISSATINIPISNFMHLSEQPGDIPYTYGGKTYYFNEQYLISSFDVVLQQTSQRGISVAGILLIAPSGDAGELLKHPDYNGVAPYTMPNMTTVESTQCYAAALDFLAQRYSDPDMRIAHWIIHNEVDGGIHWTNMGDKPIATFMDTYLRSMRMCYNIVHQYDQHSE
;
A
#
# COMPACT_ATOMS: atom_id res chain seq x y z
N VAL A 1 12.54 15.49 -13.82
CA VAL A 1 12.85 16.92 -13.90
C VAL A 1 11.58 17.64 -14.36
N PHE A 2 11.20 18.67 -13.65
CA PHE A 2 10.10 19.56 -14.03
C PHE A 2 10.67 20.88 -14.50
N LYS A 3 9.98 21.49 -15.45
CA LYS A 3 10.19 22.87 -15.85
C LYS A 3 9.05 23.68 -15.23
N GLU A 4 9.38 24.74 -14.51
CA GLU A 4 8.42 25.67 -13.95
C GLU A 4 7.59 26.30 -15.09
N GLY A 5 6.28 26.10 -15.03
CA GLY A 5 5.32 26.66 -15.98
C GLY A 5 4.55 27.82 -15.39
N ALA A 6 3.85 28.60 -16.24
CA ALA A 6 3.06 29.73 -15.81
C ALA A 6 1.83 29.30 -14.97
N ASP A 7 1.24 28.15 -15.30
CA ASP A 7 0.03 27.63 -14.66
C ASP A 7 0.23 26.26 -14.02
N VAL A 8 1.11 25.44 -14.57
CA VAL A 8 1.46 24.10 -14.06
C VAL A 8 2.92 23.79 -14.40
N ASP A 9 3.57 23.00 -13.54
CA ASP A 9 4.88 22.46 -13.81
C ASP A 9 4.81 21.40 -14.92
N GLU A 10 5.63 21.55 -15.94
CA GLU A 10 5.72 20.59 -17.03
C GLU A 10 6.79 19.53 -16.77
N LEU A 11 6.42 18.26 -16.85
CA LEU A 11 7.37 17.15 -16.76
C LEU A 11 8.16 17.06 -18.08
N VAL A 12 9.42 17.46 -18.05
CA VAL A 12 10.31 17.50 -19.22
C VAL A 12 11.20 16.25 -19.38
N SER A 13 11.14 15.34 -18.43
CA SER A 13 11.82 14.04 -18.51
C SER A 13 11.04 12.98 -17.75
N HIS A 14 11.27 11.70 -18.07
CA HIS A 14 10.76 10.63 -17.23
C HIS A 14 11.23 10.82 -15.79
N ALA A 15 10.31 10.61 -14.83
CA ALA A 15 10.67 10.58 -13.42
C ALA A 15 11.73 9.49 -13.20
N ARG A 16 12.87 9.86 -12.66
CA ARG A 16 13.92 8.94 -12.25
C ARG A 16 14.26 9.20 -10.81
N TYR A 17 14.39 8.15 -10.05
CA TYR A 17 14.90 8.26 -8.69
C TYR A 17 16.41 8.50 -8.76
N ALA A 18 16.86 9.53 -8.09
CA ALA A 18 18.25 9.97 -8.20
C ALA A 18 19.23 8.95 -7.61
N ASN A 19 18.88 8.36 -6.47
CA ASN A 19 19.73 7.37 -5.80
C ASN A 19 18.92 6.61 -4.76
N VAL A 20 18.57 5.36 -5.05
CA VAL A 20 17.85 4.49 -4.10
C VAL A 20 18.74 4.06 -2.92
N ASP A 21 20.06 3.97 -3.13
CA ASP A 21 21.02 3.60 -2.08
C ASP A 21 21.16 4.71 -1.01
N ALA A 22 20.64 5.92 -1.28
CA ALA A 22 20.60 7.01 -0.31
C ALA A 22 19.36 6.97 0.60
N ILE A 23 18.45 6.02 0.38
CA ILE A 23 17.30 5.82 1.26
C ILE A 23 17.77 5.05 2.49
N HIS A 24 17.64 5.68 3.65
CA HIS A 24 18.01 5.07 4.92
C HIS A 24 16.77 4.96 5.79
N ALA A 25 16.57 3.78 6.38
CA ALA A 25 15.49 3.55 7.32
C ALA A 25 15.67 4.42 8.58
N LYS A 26 14.58 5.00 9.06
CA LYS A 26 14.54 5.82 10.29
C LYS A 26 14.83 4.99 11.55
N GLN A 27 14.64 3.68 11.47
CA GLN A 27 14.94 2.71 12.53
C GLN A 27 15.50 1.43 11.93
N SER A 28 16.27 0.69 12.70
CA SER A 28 16.71 -0.65 12.31
C SER A 28 15.68 -1.68 12.76
N VAL A 29 15.24 -2.51 11.83
CA VAL A 29 14.29 -3.60 12.08
C VAL A 29 14.93 -4.91 11.66
N GLU A 30 14.84 -5.94 12.51
CA GLU A 30 15.40 -7.25 12.19
C GLU A 30 14.59 -7.96 11.09
N ALA A 31 15.27 -8.65 10.19
CA ALA A 31 14.60 -9.49 9.20
C ALA A 31 13.84 -10.65 9.87
N VAL A 32 12.63 -10.95 9.39
CA VAL A 32 11.84 -12.08 9.90
C VAL A 32 12.24 -13.37 9.16
N PRO A 33 12.92 -14.31 9.81
CA PRO A 33 13.35 -15.55 9.16
C PRO A 33 12.15 -16.48 8.96
N LEU A 34 12.00 -17.04 7.75
CA LEU A 34 11.00 -18.05 7.46
C LEU A 34 11.40 -19.39 8.10
N LYS A 35 10.58 -19.90 9.03
CA LYS A 35 10.79 -21.19 9.71
C LYS A 35 10.27 -22.38 8.92
N SER A 36 9.35 -22.15 7.97
CA SER A 36 8.78 -23.17 7.11
C SER A 36 8.40 -22.57 5.76
N LYS A 37 8.04 -23.42 4.79
CA LYS A 37 7.49 -22.99 3.50
C LYS A 37 5.96 -22.90 3.50
N LYS A 38 5.31 -23.04 4.66
CA LYS A 38 3.86 -22.95 4.78
C LYS A 38 3.46 -21.49 4.89
N GLY A 39 2.47 -21.10 4.13
CA GLY A 39 1.87 -19.76 4.17
C GLY A 39 0.35 -19.82 4.12
N LEU A 40 -0.30 -18.76 4.57
CA LEU A 40 -1.75 -18.58 4.52
C LEU A 40 -2.09 -17.31 3.73
N GLY A 41 -2.86 -17.46 2.64
CA GLY A 41 -3.33 -16.33 1.85
C GLY A 41 -4.61 -15.71 2.41
N GLY A 42 -4.69 -14.37 2.38
CA GLY A 42 -5.91 -13.65 2.74
C GLY A 42 -6.27 -13.74 4.23
N LEU A 43 -5.29 -13.64 5.11
CA LEU A 43 -5.52 -13.66 6.54
C LEU A 43 -6.39 -12.47 6.96
N ILE A 44 -7.43 -12.75 7.74
CA ILE A 44 -8.36 -11.74 8.26
C ILE A 44 -8.53 -11.91 9.76
N ASN A 45 -9.01 -10.87 10.43
CA ASN A 45 -9.30 -10.92 11.86
C ASN A 45 -10.55 -11.81 12.13
N HIS A 46 -10.30 -13.04 12.48
CA HIS A 46 -11.31 -13.95 12.99
C HIS A 46 -10.89 -14.43 14.37
N GLY A 47 -11.75 -14.31 15.37
CA GLY A 47 -11.46 -14.71 16.74
C GLY A 47 -11.10 -16.19 16.95
N LEU A 48 -11.33 -17.04 15.95
CA LEU A 48 -10.99 -18.46 15.94
C LEU A 48 -9.59 -18.78 15.38
N LEU A 49 -8.93 -17.82 14.72
CA LEU A 49 -7.66 -18.07 14.01
C LEU A 49 -6.42 -18.15 14.92
N THR A 50 -6.52 -17.81 16.19
CA THR A 50 -5.33 -17.80 17.07
C THR A 50 -4.73 -19.19 17.28
N HIS A 51 -5.56 -20.21 17.44
CA HIS A 51 -5.10 -21.61 17.56
C HIS A 51 -4.69 -22.18 16.20
N ASP A 52 -5.42 -21.87 15.15
CA ASP A 52 -5.17 -22.37 13.81
C ASP A 52 -3.79 -21.95 13.30
N LEU A 53 -3.34 -20.72 13.60
CA LEU A 53 -2.01 -20.23 13.20
C LEU A 53 -0.90 -21.09 13.83
N ASP A 54 -1.06 -21.48 15.10
CA ASP A 54 -0.10 -22.31 15.81
C ASP A 54 -0.13 -23.77 15.32
N GLU A 55 -1.32 -24.35 15.12
CA GLU A 55 -1.50 -25.72 14.64
C GLU A 55 -1.04 -25.92 13.19
N LEU A 56 -1.29 -24.94 12.32
CA LEU A 56 -0.84 -25.00 10.93
C LEU A 56 0.68 -24.86 10.80
N GLY A 57 1.34 -24.20 11.75
CA GLY A 57 2.78 -23.96 11.75
C GLY A 57 3.22 -23.15 10.53
N ILE A 58 2.45 -22.11 10.19
CA ILE A 58 2.77 -21.20 9.07
C ILE A 58 3.91 -20.25 9.44
N SER A 59 4.68 -19.84 8.45
CA SER A 59 5.77 -18.85 8.59
C SER A 59 5.49 -17.57 7.83
N SER A 60 4.49 -17.57 6.94
CA SER A 60 4.11 -16.40 6.17
C SER A 60 2.60 -16.30 6.01
N ALA A 61 2.11 -15.07 5.81
CA ALA A 61 0.72 -14.82 5.49
C ALA A 61 0.60 -13.60 4.56
N THR A 62 -0.54 -13.47 3.87
CA THR A 62 -0.91 -12.25 3.17
C THR A 62 -2.14 -11.63 3.78
N ILE A 63 -2.22 -10.30 3.77
CA ILE A 63 -3.42 -9.52 4.09
C ILE A 63 -3.77 -8.58 2.94
N ASN A 64 -5.05 -8.36 2.69
CA ASN A 64 -5.52 -7.39 1.71
C ASN A 64 -5.67 -6.03 2.37
N ILE A 65 -5.12 -4.97 1.74
CA ILE A 65 -5.13 -3.60 2.22
C ILE A 65 -5.84 -2.71 1.19
N PRO A 66 -7.19 -2.66 1.20
CA PRO A 66 -7.97 -1.80 0.32
C PRO A 66 -7.93 -0.35 0.85
N ILE A 67 -6.94 0.43 0.41
CA ILE A 67 -6.59 1.77 0.93
C ILE A 67 -7.82 2.67 1.03
N SER A 68 -8.63 2.73 -0.01
CA SER A 68 -9.81 3.59 -0.08
C SER A 68 -10.95 3.21 0.88
N ASN A 69 -10.89 2.05 1.54
CA ASN A 69 -11.90 1.66 2.50
C ASN A 69 -11.72 2.33 3.88
N PHE A 70 -10.54 2.85 4.15
CA PHE A 70 -10.21 3.45 5.45
C PHE A 70 -9.50 4.80 5.35
N MET A 71 -9.27 5.32 4.14
CA MET A 71 -8.71 6.64 3.90
C MET A 71 -9.79 7.61 3.46
N HIS A 72 -9.80 8.82 4.05
CA HIS A 72 -10.73 9.90 3.72
C HIS A 72 -9.97 11.18 3.37
N LEU A 73 -10.57 12.01 2.52
CA LEU A 73 -10.04 13.33 2.15
C LEU A 73 -10.55 14.44 3.06
N SER A 74 -11.59 14.16 3.85
CA SER A 74 -12.18 15.03 4.86
C SER A 74 -12.38 14.29 6.17
N GLU A 75 -12.19 14.97 7.28
CA GLU A 75 -12.29 14.41 8.63
C GLU A 75 -13.63 13.75 8.89
N GLN A 76 -13.59 12.52 9.41
CA GLN A 76 -14.73 11.77 9.91
C GLN A 76 -14.54 11.47 11.41
N PRO A 77 -15.62 11.25 12.17
CA PRO A 77 -15.50 10.90 13.58
C PRO A 77 -14.66 9.63 13.79
N GLY A 78 -13.61 9.74 14.60
CA GLY A 78 -12.72 8.62 14.91
C GLY A 78 -11.60 8.41 13.89
N ASP A 79 -11.37 9.36 13.00
CA ASP A 79 -10.24 9.31 12.08
C ASP A 79 -8.96 9.82 12.72
N ILE A 80 -7.84 9.24 12.30
CA ILE A 80 -6.49 9.70 12.61
C ILE A 80 -6.09 10.72 11.54
N PRO A 81 -5.85 12.00 11.90
CA PRO A 81 -5.33 12.98 10.96
C PRO A 81 -3.84 12.71 10.66
N TYR A 82 -3.47 12.77 9.40
CA TYR A 82 -2.10 12.56 8.94
C TYR A 82 -1.69 13.61 7.89
N THR A 83 -0.67 14.39 8.19
CA THR A 83 -0.19 15.44 7.28
C THR A 83 0.98 14.94 6.44
N TYR A 84 0.80 14.96 5.11
CA TYR A 84 1.81 14.59 4.14
C TYR A 84 1.88 15.64 3.02
N GLY A 85 3.09 16.14 2.71
CA GLY A 85 3.29 17.14 1.67
C GLY A 85 2.47 18.43 1.84
N GLY A 86 2.19 18.83 3.09
CA GLY A 86 1.43 20.04 3.42
C GLY A 86 -0.11 19.89 3.32
N LYS A 87 -0.62 18.69 3.03
CA LYS A 87 -2.07 18.36 3.01
C LYS A 87 -2.36 17.32 4.11
N THR A 88 -3.50 17.48 4.79
CA THR A 88 -3.97 16.50 5.78
C THR A 88 -4.92 15.52 5.14
N TYR A 89 -4.70 14.25 5.42
CA TYR A 89 -5.52 13.11 5.06
C TYR A 89 -5.98 12.44 6.36
N TYR A 90 -7.01 11.60 6.29
CA TYR A 90 -7.64 11.03 7.46
C TYR A 90 -7.78 9.52 7.30
N PHE A 91 -7.50 8.77 8.37
CA PHE A 91 -7.49 7.31 8.34
C PHE A 91 -8.38 6.75 9.43
N ASN A 92 -9.34 5.92 9.08
CA ASN A 92 -10.30 5.36 10.02
C ASN A 92 -9.63 4.42 11.03
N GLU A 93 -9.48 4.89 12.27
CA GLU A 93 -8.77 4.17 13.33
C GLU A 93 -9.44 2.83 13.65
N GLN A 94 -10.77 2.81 13.78
CA GLN A 94 -11.50 1.60 14.10
C GLN A 94 -11.37 0.52 13.03
N TYR A 95 -11.35 0.93 11.74
CA TYR A 95 -11.11 0.01 10.63
C TYR A 95 -9.70 -0.58 10.70
N LEU A 96 -8.68 0.24 10.95
CA LEU A 96 -7.28 -0.20 11.07
C LEU A 96 -7.12 -1.20 12.22
N ILE A 97 -7.65 -0.86 13.41
CA ILE A 97 -7.59 -1.75 14.58
C ILE A 97 -8.25 -3.08 14.28
N SER A 98 -9.49 -3.06 13.80
CA SER A 98 -10.28 -4.28 13.62
C SER A 98 -9.80 -5.16 12.47
N SER A 99 -9.27 -4.57 11.42
CA SER A 99 -8.87 -5.31 10.20
C SER A 99 -7.40 -5.70 10.18
N PHE A 100 -6.51 -4.85 10.73
CA PHE A 100 -5.07 -5.03 10.56
C PHE A 100 -4.31 -5.16 11.88
N ASP A 101 -4.46 -4.22 12.82
CA ASP A 101 -3.62 -4.16 14.02
C ASP A 101 -3.65 -5.48 14.80
N VAL A 102 -4.85 -6.00 15.07
CA VAL A 102 -5.03 -7.26 15.81
C VAL A 102 -4.37 -8.44 15.09
N VAL A 103 -4.53 -8.52 13.77
CA VAL A 103 -3.93 -9.58 12.95
C VAL A 103 -2.41 -9.47 12.95
N LEU A 104 -1.88 -8.25 12.75
CA LEU A 104 -0.44 -8.01 12.69
C LEU A 104 0.24 -8.22 14.04
N GLN A 105 -0.40 -7.85 15.16
CA GLN A 105 0.10 -8.17 16.49
C GLN A 105 0.21 -9.67 16.71
N GLN A 106 -0.83 -10.43 16.35
CA GLN A 106 -0.83 -11.89 16.52
C GLN A 106 0.22 -12.58 15.64
N THR A 107 0.42 -12.12 14.41
CA THR A 107 1.43 -12.68 13.50
C THR A 107 2.84 -12.31 13.94
N SER A 108 3.08 -11.06 14.34
CA SER A 108 4.38 -10.61 14.83
C SER A 108 4.82 -11.37 16.08
N GLN A 109 3.93 -11.58 17.06
CA GLN A 109 4.20 -12.36 18.27
C GLN A 109 4.63 -13.81 17.97
N ARG A 110 4.21 -14.36 16.84
CA ARG A 110 4.55 -15.71 16.38
C ARG A 110 5.75 -15.77 15.44
N GLY A 111 6.27 -14.64 15.05
CA GLY A 111 7.32 -14.52 14.02
C GLY A 111 6.83 -14.98 12.65
N ILE A 112 5.58 -14.73 12.32
CA ILE A 112 4.99 -14.95 11.00
C ILE A 112 5.23 -13.70 10.16
N SER A 113 5.91 -13.85 9.02
CA SER A 113 6.14 -12.77 8.07
C SER A 113 4.86 -12.46 7.30
N VAL A 114 4.44 -11.19 7.29
CA VAL A 114 3.21 -10.76 6.60
C VAL A 114 3.55 -9.93 5.37
N ALA A 115 2.94 -10.28 4.24
CA ALA A 115 2.92 -9.45 3.04
C ALA A 115 1.56 -8.74 2.90
N GLY A 116 1.60 -7.41 2.83
CA GLY A 116 0.44 -6.55 2.60
C GLY A 116 0.16 -6.37 1.12
N ILE A 117 -1.02 -6.77 0.65
CA ILE A 117 -1.47 -6.60 -0.75
C ILE A 117 -2.21 -5.27 -0.85
N LEU A 118 -1.60 -4.28 -1.50
CA LEU A 118 -2.19 -2.96 -1.69
C LEU A 118 -3.25 -2.98 -2.79
N LEU A 119 -4.45 -2.57 -2.44
CA LEU A 119 -5.60 -2.51 -3.34
C LEU A 119 -6.24 -1.12 -3.29
N ILE A 120 -6.84 -0.69 -4.40
CA ILE A 120 -7.60 0.56 -4.49
C ILE A 120 -9.00 0.22 -4.98
N ALA A 121 -9.99 0.28 -4.07
CA ALA A 121 -11.39 0.19 -4.45
C ALA A 121 -11.83 1.54 -5.06
N PRO A 122 -12.57 1.54 -6.17
CA PRO A 122 -12.95 2.78 -6.88
C PRO A 122 -14.17 3.47 -6.24
N SER A 123 -14.20 3.55 -4.91
CA SER A 123 -15.34 4.09 -4.15
C SER A 123 -14.87 4.90 -2.94
N GLY A 124 -15.74 5.75 -2.42
CA GLY A 124 -15.40 6.72 -1.39
C GLY A 124 -14.63 7.92 -1.98
N ASP A 125 -14.43 8.96 -1.18
CA ASP A 125 -13.75 10.19 -1.64
C ASP A 125 -12.29 9.95 -2.02
N ALA A 126 -11.55 9.18 -1.21
CA ALA A 126 -10.19 8.79 -1.54
C ALA A 126 -10.14 7.83 -2.74
N GLY A 127 -11.08 6.88 -2.84
CA GLY A 127 -11.16 5.96 -3.97
C GLY A 127 -11.44 6.68 -5.30
N GLU A 128 -12.31 7.66 -5.30
CA GLU A 128 -12.60 8.50 -6.49
C GLU A 128 -11.37 9.30 -6.94
N LEU A 129 -10.58 9.83 -6.02
CA LEU A 129 -9.34 10.55 -6.34
C LEU A 129 -8.23 9.60 -6.82
N LEU A 130 -8.09 8.44 -6.16
CA LEU A 130 -7.04 7.45 -6.45
C LEU A 130 -7.33 6.61 -7.70
N LYS A 131 -8.59 6.53 -8.12
CA LYS A 131 -9.03 5.75 -9.27
C LYS A 131 -8.37 6.23 -10.56
N HIS A 132 -7.80 5.29 -11.33
CA HIS A 132 -7.27 5.61 -12.65
C HIS A 132 -8.34 6.25 -13.54
N PRO A 133 -8.05 7.35 -14.28
CA PRO A 133 -9.06 8.05 -15.07
C PRO A 133 -9.72 7.18 -16.15
N ASP A 134 -9.03 6.15 -16.62
CA ASP A 134 -9.56 5.21 -17.62
C ASP A 134 -10.12 3.92 -17.01
N TYR A 135 -10.36 3.88 -15.69
CA TYR A 135 -11.07 2.76 -15.07
C TYR A 135 -12.47 2.64 -15.65
N ASN A 136 -12.81 1.44 -16.13
CA ASN A 136 -14.05 1.21 -16.91
C ASN A 136 -15.23 0.63 -16.11
N GLY A 137 -15.10 0.48 -14.80
CA GLY A 137 -16.19 0.01 -13.94
C GLY A 137 -16.39 -1.51 -13.87
N VAL A 138 -15.56 -2.31 -14.56
CA VAL A 138 -15.75 -3.76 -14.65
C VAL A 138 -15.09 -4.51 -13.49
N ALA A 139 -13.93 -4.04 -13.02
CA ALA A 139 -13.14 -4.73 -12.01
C ALA A 139 -13.43 -4.23 -10.58
N PRO A 140 -13.18 -5.04 -9.53
CA PRO A 140 -13.34 -4.62 -8.15
C PRO A 140 -12.30 -3.58 -7.71
N TYR A 141 -11.14 -3.55 -8.36
CA TYR A 141 -10.04 -2.65 -8.04
C TYR A 141 -9.53 -1.92 -9.26
N THR A 142 -8.85 -0.81 -9.02
CA THR A 142 -8.28 0.06 -10.05
C THR A 142 -6.77 0.20 -9.88
N MET A 143 -6.06 0.43 -10.98
CA MET A 143 -4.70 0.96 -10.95
C MET A 143 -4.73 2.38 -10.35
N PRO A 144 -3.70 2.82 -9.61
CA PRO A 144 -3.66 4.18 -9.08
C PRO A 144 -3.61 5.23 -10.19
N ASN A 145 -4.26 6.34 -9.93
CA ASN A 145 -4.17 7.53 -10.77
C ASN A 145 -2.81 8.22 -10.55
N MET A 146 -1.85 7.91 -11.40
CA MET A 146 -0.52 8.52 -11.41
C MET A 146 -0.42 9.69 -12.41
N THR A 147 -1.57 10.22 -12.89
CA THR A 147 -1.61 11.26 -13.92
C THR A 147 -1.73 12.67 -13.34
N THR A 148 -2.14 12.82 -12.08
CA THR A 148 -2.25 14.11 -11.39
C THR A 148 -1.36 14.17 -10.17
N VAL A 149 -0.86 15.35 -9.85
CA VAL A 149 -0.06 15.59 -8.63
C VAL A 149 -0.87 15.28 -7.37
N GLU A 150 -2.13 15.70 -7.36
CA GLU A 150 -3.01 15.52 -6.20
C GLU A 150 -3.24 14.03 -5.88
N SER A 151 -3.57 13.22 -6.88
CA SER A 151 -3.79 11.79 -6.69
C SER A 151 -2.49 11.06 -6.34
N THR A 152 -1.38 11.41 -7.01
CA THR A 152 -0.07 10.85 -6.71
C THR A 152 0.36 11.16 -5.28
N GLN A 153 0.12 12.38 -4.80
CA GLN A 153 0.41 12.78 -3.42
C GLN A 153 -0.52 12.07 -2.41
N CYS A 154 -1.79 11.90 -2.75
CA CYS A 154 -2.73 11.12 -1.93
C CYS A 154 -2.29 9.67 -1.78
N TYR A 155 -1.88 9.04 -2.89
CA TYR A 155 -1.36 7.66 -2.86
C TYR A 155 -0.06 7.56 -2.04
N ALA A 156 0.86 8.51 -2.21
CA ALA A 156 2.08 8.58 -1.41
C ALA A 156 1.79 8.76 0.10
N ALA A 157 0.80 9.57 0.45
CA ALA A 157 0.38 9.77 1.84
C ALA A 157 -0.16 8.48 2.47
N ALA A 158 -0.94 7.70 1.72
CA ALA A 158 -1.43 6.40 2.17
C ALA A 158 -0.28 5.42 2.42
N LEU A 159 0.67 5.34 1.50
CA LEU A 159 1.85 4.48 1.63
C LEU A 159 2.72 4.88 2.83
N ASP A 160 2.96 6.18 3.01
CA ASP A 160 3.79 6.71 4.10
C ASP A 160 3.14 6.44 5.47
N PHE A 161 1.83 6.68 5.59
CA PHE A 161 1.07 6.35 6.79
C PHE A 161 1.14 4.87 7.15
N LEU A 162 0.88 4.00 6.16
CA LEU A 162 0.90 2.55 6.37
C LEU A 162 2.32 2.05 6.71
N ALA A 163 3.32 2.52 6.00
CA ALA A 163 4.71 2.15 6.25
C ALA A 163 5.18 2.60 7.64
N GLN A 164 4.81 3.82 8.05
CA GLN A 164 5.12 4.32 9.40
C GLN A 164 4.43 3.49 10.48
N ARG A 165 3.13 3.17 10.29
CA ARG A 165 2.35 2.43 11.30
C ARG A 165 2.80 0.99 11.41
N TYR A 166 3.08 0.34 10.28
CA TYR A 166 3.32 -1.11 10.20
C TYR A 166 4.78 -1.50 9.99
N SER A 167 5.72 -0.63 10.33
CA SER A 167 7.14 -0.95 10.51
C SER A 167 7.49 -1.30 11.96
N ASP A 168 6.56 -1.16 12.89
CA ASP A 168 6.73 -1.55 14.29
C ASP A 168 6.93 -3.08 14.37
N PRO A 169 8.00 -3.58 15.05
CA PRO A 169 8.26 -5.01 15.18
C PRO A 169 7.09 -5.81 15.78
N ASP A 170 6.29 -5.19 16.65
CA ASP A 170 5.13 -5.82 17.30
C ASP A 170 3.89 -5.85 16.41
N MET A 171 3.91 -5.12 15.28
CA MET A 171 2.76 -4.98 14.37
C MET A 171 3.23 -4.74 12.93
N ARG A 172 3.95 -5.72 12.36
CA ARG A 172 4.75 -5.50 11.14
C ARG A 172 4.13 -6.08 9.87
N ILE A 173 4.16 -5.28 8.80
CA ILE A 173 4.10 -5.75 7.41
C ILE A 173 5.53 -5.81 6.90
N ALA A 174 6.04 -7.02 6.66
CA ALA A 174 7.41 -7.24 6.25
C ALA A 174 7.63 -7.09 4.74
N HIS A 175 6.60 -7.36 3.93
CA HIS A 175 6.66 -7.29 2.47
C HIS A 175 5.41 -6.60 1.90
N TRP A 176 5.55 -6.02 0.70
CA TRP A 176 4.48 -5.28 0.06
C TRP A 176 4.23 -5.81 -1.36
N ILE A 177 3.02 -6.29 -1.60
CA ILE A 177 2.58 -6.70 -2.93
C ILE A 177 1.83 -5.53 -3.55
N ILE A 178 2.43 -4.98 -4.61
CA ILE A 178 1.89 -3.79 -5.26
C ILE A 178 0.85 -4.24 -6.28
N HIS A 179 -0.37 -4.07 -5.85
CA HIS A 179 -1.60 -4.54 -6.47
C HIS A 179 -1.69 -6.07 -6.55
N ASN A 180 -2.81 -6.57 -7.00
CA ASN A 180 -3.07 -7.99 -7.12
C ASN A 180 -3.53 -8.31 -8.55
N GLU A 181 -3.16 -9.48 -9.04
CA GLU A 181 -3.57 -10.01 -10.35
C GLU A 181 -3.40 -8.98 -11.49
N VAL A 182 -2.23 -8.36 -11.53
CA VAL A 182 -1.91 -7.31 -12.51
C VAL A 182 -1.84 -7.83 -13.95
N ASP A 183 -1.62 -9.11 -14.14
CA ASP A 183 -1.73 -9.82 -15.42
C ASP A 183 -3.19 -9.93 -15.91
N GLY A 184 -4.15 -9.96 -14.98
CA GLY A 184 -5.59 -9.87 -15.25
C GLY A 184 -6.13 -8.44 -15.23
N GLY A 185 -5.35 -7.44 -15.62
CA GLY A 185 -5.59 -6.02 -15.40
C GLY A 185 -6.96 -5.47 -15.83
N ILE A 186 -7.63 -6.05 -16.83
CA ILE A 186 -8.98 -5.64 -17.21
C ILE A 186 -10.02 -6.09 -16.16
N HIS A 187 -9.81 -7.24 -15.52
CA HIS A 187 -10.78 -7.88 -14.65
C HIS A 187 -10.49 -7.67 -13.16
N TRP A 188 -9.27 -7.23 -12.81
CA TRP A 188 -8.89 -7.07 -11.41
C TRP A 188 -8.30 -5.70 -11.09
N THR A 189 -7.09 -5.37 -11.51
CA THR A 189 -6.44 -4.07 -11.29
C THR A 189 -6.58 -3.21 -12.55
N ASN A 190 -7.74 -2.58 -12.70
CA ASN A 190 -8.21 -2.03 -13.97
C ASN A 190 -7.75 -0.59 -14.22
N MET A 191 -7.29 -0.32 -15.43
CA MET A 191 -7.08 1.02 -15.98
C MET A 191 -7.58 1.13 -17.45
N GLY A 192 -8.64 0.39 -17.78
CA GLY A 192 -9.15 0.28 -19.14
C GLY A 192 -8.26 -0.58 -20.03
N ASP A 193 -8.66 -0.73 -21.29
CA ASP A 193 -7.87 -1.46 -22.29
C ASP A 193 -6.72 -0.57 -22.77
N LYS A 194 -5.52 -0.84 -22.26
CA LYS A 194 -4.30 -0.08 -22.55
C LYS A 194 -3.22 -0.97 -23.16
N PRO A 195 -2.37 -0.41 -24.02
CA PRO A 195 -1.15 -1.09 -24.45
C PRO A 195 -0.34 -1.50 -23.22
N ILE A 196 0.27 -2.69 -23.29
CA ILE A 196 1.06 -3.24 -22.17
C ILE A 196 2.14 -2.25 -21.67
N ALA A 197 2.76 -1.49 -22.57
CA ALA A 197 3.77 -0.50 -22.19
C ALA A 197 3.20 0.62 -21.30
N THR A 198 1.97 1.07 -21.56
CA THR A 198 1.29 2.09 -20.74
C THR A 198 0.89 1.52 -19.39
N PHE A 199 0.35 0.30 -19.39
CA PHE A 199 0.00 -0.41 -18.16
C PHE A 199 1.22 -0.60 -17.26
N MET A 200 2.31 -1.11 -17.82
CA MET A 200 3.56 -1.35 -17.10
C MET A 200 4.21 -0.06 -16.59
N ASP A 201 4.12 1.05 -17.33
CA ASP A 201 4.66 2.33 -16.86
C ASP A 201 3.94 2.80 -15.58
N THR A 202 2.61 2.76 -15.55
CA THR A 202 1.82 3.11 -14.36
C THR A 202 2.10 2.17 -13.20
N TYR A 203 2.13 0.86 -13.46
CA TYR A 203 2.43 -0.15 -12.46
C TYR A 203 3.83 0.03 -11.85
N LEU A 204 4.86 0.21 -12.68
CA LEU A 204 6.23 0.43 -12.22
C LEU A 204 6.40 1.73 -11.43
N ARG A 205 5.65 2.79 -11.76
CA ARG A 205 5.64 4.03 -10.93
C ARG A 205 5.09 3.75 -9.53
N SER A 206 3.98 3.03 -9.45
CA SER A 206 3.39 2.60 -8.19
C SER A 206 4.36 1.77 -7.35
N MET A 207 5.00 0.76 -7.95
CA MET A 207 6.01 -0.07 -7.29
C MET A 207 7.19 0.75 -6.74
N ARG A 208 7.77 1.61 -7.57
CA ARG A 208 8.91 2.45 -7.16
C ARG A 208 8.53 3.41 -6.04
N MET A 209 7.33 3.96 -6.08
CA MET A 209 6.85 4.84 -5.02
C MET A 209 6.74 4.07 -3.70
N CYS A 210 6.12 2.91 -3.71
CA CYS A 210 6.01 2.05 -2.53
C CYS A 210 7.39 1.68 -2.00
N TYR A 211 8.29 1.17 -2.84
CA TYR A 211 9.65 0.83 -2.46
C TYR A 211 10.37 1.98 -1.75
N ASN A 212 10.38 3.17 -2.38
CA ASN A 212 11.09 4.33 -1.82
C ASN A 212 10.50 4.82 -0.49
N ILE A 213 9.19 4.69 -0.30
CA ILE A 213 8.53 5.12 0.93
C ILE A 213 8.76 4.09 2.03
N VAL A 214 8.52 2.81 1.75
CA VAL A 214 8.60 1.75 2.75
C VAL A 214 10.03 1.60 3.29
N HIS A 215 11.04 1.70 2.43
CA HIS A 215 12.45 1.62 2.83
C HIS A 215 12.92 2.77 3.74
N GLN A 216 12.13 3.85 3.88
CA GLN A 216 12.40 4.88 4.89
C GLN A 216 12.04 4.42 6.31
N TYR A 217 11.30 3.33 6.45
CA TYR A 217 10.83 2.79 7.73
C TYR A 217 11.38 1.40 8.01
N ASP A 218 11.48 0.55 6.99
CA ASP A 218 11.96 -0.83 7.10
C ASP A 218 12.90 -1.17 5.94
N GLN A 219 14.19 -1.30 6.24
CA GLN A 219 15.22 -1.61 5.25
C GLN A 219 15.16 -3.03 4.67
N HIS A 220 14.42 -3.93 5.31
CA HIS A 220 14.26 -5.33 4.90
C HIS A 220 12.92 -5.59 4.19
N SER A 221 12.10 -4.56 4.01
CA SER A 221 10.87 -4.68 3.24
C SER A 221 11.15 -4.89 1.74
N GLU A 222 10.43 -5.81 1.12
CA GLU A 222 10.50 -6.12 -0.31
C GLU A 222 9.11 -5.99 -0.96
#